data_8d9b78ba1c8fe04ccd3d9239ba1147b1
#
_entry.id   8d9b78ba1c8fe04ccd3d9239ba1147b1
#
_cell.length_a   1.000
_cell.length_b   1.000
_cell.length_c   1.000
_cell.angle_alpha   90.00
_cell.angle_beta   90.00
_cell.angle_gamma   90.00
#
_symmetry.space_group_name_H-M   'P 1'
#
loop_
_entity.id
_entity.type
_entity.pdbx_description
1 polymer ?
#
loop_
_entity_poly.entity_id
_entity_poly.type
_entity_poly.pdbx_seq_one_letter_code
_entity_poly.pdbx_strand_id
1 'polypeptide(L)'
;MAAHIYLDESGDLGWQLEKPHNRGGSSQYLVIAALVVPPQKDHLPERRLRHLYKSRHWQTANEKKWARMSPAARSAFATTAAGIARDHPDIGFRAIVVQKRNVMDHIRTDPNKLYNYTTRLLLLEEMAQHDTIHFVPDPRSMRVESGRSLHDYLQTELWFTQGASTRLHTNPVDSKHCLNLQFTDMLAGAVQSHFEHGQDVYLAPLSAFIKVSKLYFDRS
;
A
#
# COMPACT_ATOMS: atom_id res chain seq x y z
N MET A 1 -9.78 3.91 20.26
CA MET A 1 -8.54 4.61 19.83
C MET A 1 -8.67 5.01 18.36
N ALA A 2 -7.93 6.00 17.87
CA ALA A 2 -7.98 6.40 16.45
C ALA A 2 -6.68 6.01 15.74
N ALA A 3 -6.74 5.76 14.41
CA ALA A 3 -5.57 5.57 13.57
C ALA A 3 -5.71 6.27 12.21
N HIS A 4 -4.59 6.67 11.63
CA HIS A 4 -4.47 7.05 10.23
C HIS A 4 -3.98 5.85 9.44
N ILE A 5 -4.61 5.58 8.29
CA ILE A 5 -4.20 4.52 7.36
C ILE A 5 -4.00 5.13 5.99
N TYR A 6 -2.77 5.07 5.49
CA TYR A 6 -2.39 5.48 4.15
C TYR A 6 -2.29 4.24 3.27
N LEU A 7 -2.87 4.30 2.07
CA LEU A 7 -2.93 3.16 1.14
C LEU A 7 -2.43 3.59 -0.23
N ASP A 8 -1.52 2.81 -0.79
CA ASP A 8 -1.04 2.95 -2.17
C ASP A 8 -0.72 1.56 -2.75
N GLU A 9 -0.62 1.45 -4.07
CA GLU A 9 -0.29 0.21 -4.74
C GLU A 9 0.98 0.31 -5.58
N SER A 10 1.49 -0.86 -5.96
CA SER A 10 2.56 -1.04 -6.94
C SER A 10 2.21 -2.20 -7.89
N GLY A 11 2.54 -2.05 -9.15
CA GLY A 11 2.02 -2.86 -10.24
C GLY A 11 0.86 -2.16 -10.93
N ASP A 12 0.18 -2.88 -11.80
CA ASP A 12 -0.97 -2.38 -12.54
C ASP A 12 -2.14 -3.37 -12.50
N LEU A 13 -3.35 -2.90 -12.85
CA LEU A 13 -4.56 -3.71 -12.98
C LEU A 13 -4.79 -4.23 -14.42
N GLY A 14 -3.79 -4.16 -15.29
CA GLY A 14 -3.84 -4.71 -16.62
C GLY A 14 -3.66 -6.24 -16.65
N TRP A 15 -4.03 -6.89 -17.75
CA TRP A 15 -4.05 -8.35 -17.86
C TRP A 15 -3.20 -8.89 -19.02
N GLN A 16 -2.31 -8.07 -19.61
CA GLN A 16 -1.40 -8.52 -20.67
C GLN A 16 -0.16 -9.21 -20.06
N LEU A 17 -0.37 -10.37 -19.44
CA LEU A 17 0.65 -11.07 -18.65
C LEU A 17 1.68 -11.81 -19.50
N GLU A 18 1.38 -12.05 -20.77
CA GLU A 18 2.29 -12.77 -21.71
C GLU A 18 3.43 -11.89 -22.23
N LYS A 19 3.30 -10.57 -22.07
CA LYS A 19 4.34 -9.62 -22.47
C LYS A 19 5.08 -9.11 -21.23
N PRO A 20 6.40 -8.87 -21.35
CA PRO A 20 7.14 -8.22 -20.27
C PRO A 20 6.55 -6.84 -19.93
N HIS A 21 6.45 -6.51 -18.65
CA HIS A 21 5.88 -5.24 -18.15
C HIS A 21 6.53 -4.00 -18.80
N ASN A 22 7.86 -4.02 -19.01
CA ASN A 22 8.60 -2.93 -19.64
C ASN A 22 8.47 -2.86 -21.18
N ARG A 23 7.73 -3.77 -21.82
CA ARG A 23 7.46 -3.86 -23.27
C ARG A 23 5.97 -3.86 -23.58
N GLY A 24 5.19 -3.09 -22.83
CA GLY A 24 3.74 -2.97 -23.01
C GLY A 24 2.92 -4.13 -22.44
N GLY A 25 3.53 -4.98 -21.62
CA GLY A 25 2.83 -5.97 -20.81
C GLY A 25 2.38 -5.39 -19.46
N SER A 26 1.71 -6.22 -18.70
CA SER A 26 1.27 -5.92 -17.33
C SER A 26 2.16 -6.61 -16.31
N SER A 27 2.23 -6.05 -15.08
CA SER A 27 2.91 -6.69 -13.97
C SER A 27 2.31 -8.06 -13.65
N GLN A 28 3.13 -9.04 -13.24
CA GLN A 28 2.67 -10.36 -12.81
C GLN A 28 2.00 -10.30 -11.44
N TYR A 29 2.42 -9.33 -10.62
CA TYR A 29 1.90 -9.13 -9.27
C TYR A 29 1.33 -7.72 -9.13
N LEU A 30 0.20 -7.63 -8.41
CA LEU A 30 -0.31 -6.39 -7.84
C LEU A 30 0.00 -6.42 -6.34
N VAL A 31 0.59 -5.37 -5.84
CA VAL A 31 0.85 -5.17 -4.41
C VAL A 31 0.06 -3.98 -3.93
N ILE A 32 -0.74 -4.16 -2.88
CA ILE A 32 -1.35 -3.05 -2.14
C ILE A 32 -0.64 -2.98 -0.79
N ALA A 33 -0.13 -1.82 -0.42
CA ALA A 33 0.51 -1.59 0.85
C ALA A 33 -0.22 -0.54 1.68
N ALA A 34 -0.09 -0.65 2.99
CA ALA A 34 -0.64 0.29 3.94
C ALA A 34 0.37 0.64 5.03
N LEU A 35 0.37 1.93 5.38
CA LEU A 35 1.01 2.49 6.54
C LEU A 35 -0.06 2.82 7.57
N VAL A 36 0.01 2.20 8.74
CA VAL A 36 -0.91 2.42 9.87
C VAL A 36 -0.17 3.19 10.96
N VAL A 37 -0.67 4.37 11.32
CA VAL A 37 -0.02 5.22 12.32
C VAL A 37 -1.01 5.78 13.33
N PRO A 38 -0.67 5.79 14.62
CA PRO A 38 -1.40 6.57 15.62
C PRO A 38 -1.35 8.08 15.27
N PRO A 39 -2.43 8.85 15.48
CA PRO A 39 -2.47 10.27 15.12
C PRO A 39 -1.30 11.10 15.67
N GLN A 40 -0.86 10.80 16.90
CA GLN A 40 0.24 11.54 17.55
C GLN A 40 1.61 11.27 16.90
N LYS A 41 1.74 10.17 16.12
CA LYS A 41 2.98 9.76 15.43
C LYS A 41 2.93 9.94 13.92
N ASP A 42 1.86 10.51 13.41
CA ASP A 42 1.62 10.69 11.97
C ASP A 42 2.75 11.47 11.27
N HIS A 43 3.37 12.38 11.98
CA HIS A 43 4.50 13.18 11.51
C HIS A 43 5.83 12.40 11.39
N LEU A 44 5.95 11.19 11.96
CA LEU A 44 7.24 10.48 12.01
C LEU A 44 7.67 9.93 10.64
N PRO A 45 6.83 9.15 9.90
CA PRO A 45 7.21 8.68 8.56
C PRO A 45 7.44 9.86 7.60
N GLU A 46 6.59 10.89 7.66
CA GLU A 46 6.76 12.12 6.88
C GLU A 46 8.12 12.78 7.14
N ARG A 47 8.50 12.99 8.40
CA ARG A 47 9.78 13.60 8.78
C ARG A 47 10.97 12.78 8.28
N ARG A 48 10.89 11.45 8.38
CA ARG A 48 11.95 10.55 7.90
C ARG A 48 12.08 10.61 6.38
N LEU A 49 10.95 10.65 5.68
CA LEU A 49 10.95 10.79 4.22
C LEU A 49 11.50 12.15 3.78
N ARG A 50 11.11 13.26 4.44
CA ARG A 50 11.72 14.60 4.21
C ARG A 50 13.24 14.57 4.39
N HIS A 51 13.73 13.83 5.38
CA HIS A 51 15.17 13.69 5.61
C HIS A 51 15.84 12.93 4.45
N LEU A 52 15.21 11.87 3.94
CA LEU A 52 15.68 11.15 2.75
C LEU A 52 15.71 12.07 1.52
N TYR A 53 14.66 12.86 1.28
CA TYR A 53 14.62 13.85 0.21
C TYR A 53 15.79 14.82 0.31
N LYS A 54 16.04 15.39 1.49
CA LYS A 54 17.14 16.31 1.75
C LYS A 54 18.51 15.66 1.50
N SER A 55 18.74 14.47 2.02
CA SER A 55 20.01 13.74 1.87
C SER A 55 20.30 13.32 0.41
N ARG A 56 19.28 13.20 -0.42
CA ARG A 56 19.38 12.85 -1.84
C ARG A 56 19.26 14.05 -2.77
N HIS A 57 19.17 15.27 -2.22
CA HIS A 57 18.97 16.51 -2.99
C HIS A 57 17.74 16.47 -3.91
N TRP A 58 16.69 15.74 -3.52
CA TRP A 58 15.43 15.72 -4.24
C TRP A 58 14.59 16.94 -3.87
N GLN A 59 13.94 17.52 -4.87
CA GLN A 59 13.00 18.62 -4.65
C GLN A 59 11.67 18.08 -4.11
N THR A 60 11.20 18.60 -3.00
CA THR A 60 9.92 18.15 -2.39
C THR A 60 8.69 18.46 -3.24
N ALA A 61 8.79 19.42 -4.16
CA ALA A 61 7.73 19.72 -5.13
C ALA A 61 7.55 18.62 -6.19
N ASN A 62 8.56 17.76 -6.37
CA ASN A 62 8.55 16.67 -7.35
C ASN A 62 8.48 15.34 -6.61
N GLU A 63 7.31 14.70 -6.64
CA GLU A 63 7.12 13.37 -6.09
C GLU A 63 8.16 12.38 -6.63
N LYS A 64 8.79 11.64 -5.74
CA LYS A 64 9.76 10.61 -6.08
C LYS A 64 9.12 9.22 -5.99
N LYS A 65 8.66 8.72 -7.12
CA LYS A 65 8.11 7.36 -7.21
C LYS A 65 9.21 6.30 -7.08
N TRP A 66 8.87 5.16 -6.44
CA TRP A 66 9.78 4.01 -6.26
C TRP A 66 10.49 3.61 -7.57
N ALA A 67 9.73 3.51 -8.67
CA ALA A 67 10.26 3.10 -9.96
C ALA A 67 11.39 4.00 -10.50
N ARG A 68 11.44 5.26 -10.04
CA ARG A 68 12.44 6.26 -10.45
C ARG A 68 13.57 6.44 -9.45
N MET A 69 13.62 5.63 -8.39
CA MET A 69 14.69 5.68 -7.41
C MET A 69 15.89 4.83 -7.86
N SER A 70 17.10 5.30 -7.54
CA SER A 70 18.32 4.50 -7.70
C SER A 70 18.34 3.35 -6.67
N PRO A 71 19.08 2.25 -6.94
CA PRO A 71 19.23 1.15 -5.98
C PRO A 71 19.69 1.62 -4.59
N ALA A 72 20.65 2.53 -4.53
CA ALA A 72 21.14 3.08 -3.26
C ALA A 72 20.06 3.90 -2.51
N ALA A 73 19.17 4.57 -3.23
CA ALA A 73 18.07 5.31 -2.61
C ALA A 73 16.98 4.36 -2.09
N ARG A 74 16.67 3.29 -2.83
CA ARG A 74 15.73 2.24 -2.40
C ARG A 74 16.22 1.55 -1.13
N SER A 75 17.51 1.19 -1.07
CA SER A 75 18.10 0.59 0.13
C SER A 75 18.07 1.54 1.32
N ALA A 76 18.38 2.83 1.11
CA ALA A 76 18.31 3.85 2.16
C ALA A 76 16.87 4.02 2.69
N PHE A 77 15.86 4.00 1.82
CA PHE A 77 14.46 4.00 2.24
C PHE A 77 14.13 2.77 3.08
N ALA A 78 14.46 1.55 2.61
CA ALA A 78 14.18 0.31 3.34
C ALA A 78 14.79 0.31 4.75
N THR A 79 16.05 0.74 4.89
CA THR A 79 16.72 0.89 6.18
C THR A 79 16.03 1.92 7.07
N THR A 80 15.63 3.06 6.49
CA THR A 80 14.91 4.13 7.22
C THR A 80 13.56 3.66 7.73
N ALA A 81 12.79 2.97 6.89
CA ALA A 81 11.48 2.44 7.25
C ALA A 81 11.60 1.36 8.35
N ALA A 82 12.56 0.44 8.22
CA ALA A 82 12.85 -0.56 9.27
C ALA A 82 13.21 0.10 10.61
N GLY A 83 14.00 1.19 10.57
CA GLY A 83 14.32 1.97 11.76
C GLY A 83 13.10 2.58 12.44
N ILE A 84 12.16 3.14 11.67
CA ILE A 84 10.90 3.67 12.22
C ILE A 84 10.11 2.57 12.94
N ALA A 85 9.90 1.43 12.30
CA ALA A 85 9.09 0.35 12.86
C ALA A 85 9.74 -0.29 14.11
N ARG A 86 11.07 -0.38 14.12
CA ARG A 86 11.81 -0.84 15.30
C ARG A 86 11.67 0.12 16.48
N ASP A 87 11.82 1.44 16.22
CA ASP A 87 11.81 2.48 17.26
C ASP A 87 10.37 2.82 17.71
N HIS A 88 9.36 2.48 16.88
CA HIS A 88 7.94 2.76 17.10
C HIS A 88 7.08 1.55 16.68
N PRO A 89 6.99 0.48 17.51
CA PRO A 89 6.30 -0.76 17.17
C PRO A 89 4.77 -0.63 17.00
N ASP A 90 4.20 0.50 17.38
CA ASP A 90 2.80 0.88 17.13
C ASP A 90 2.56 1.51 15.75
N ILE A 91 3.62 1.75 14.96
CA ILE A 91 3.53 2.07 13.53
C ILE A 91 3.56 0.76 12.75
N GLY A 92 2.45 0.45 12.08
CA GLY A 92 2.27 -0.80 11.35
C GLY A 92 2.54 -0.67 9.85
N PHE A 93 3.30 -1.60 9.28
CA PHE A 93 3.42 -1.78 7.83
C PHE A 93 2.69 -3.06 7.42
N ARG A 94 1.84 -2.95 6.40
CA ARG A 94 1.08 -4.07 5.87
C ARG A 94 1.16 -4.09 4.37
N ALA A 95 1.18 -5.27 3.78
CA ALA A 95 1.06 -5.44 2.34
C ALA A 95 0.29 -6.71 2.01
N ILE A 96 -0.40 -6.69 0.88
CA ILE A 96 -0.99 -7.88 0.28
C ILE A 96 -0.53 -8.00 -1.16
N VAL A 97 -0.15 -9.21 -1.56
CA VAL A 97 0.39 -9.51 -2.88
C VAL A 97 -0.60 -10.39 -3.61
N VAL A 98 -1.10 -9.90 -4.73
CA VAL A 98 -1.99 -10.62 -5.63
C VAL A 98 -1.18 -11.20 -6.78
N GLN A 99 -1.19 -12.52 -6.95
CA GLN A 99 -0.64 -13.18 -8.13
C GLN A 99 -1.67 -13.17 -9.26
N LYS A 100 -1.51 -12.26 -10.22
CA LYS A 100 -2.52 -11.98 -11.24
C LYS A 100 -2.78 -13.16 -12.20
N ARG A 101 -1.77 -13.99 -12.47
CA ARG A 101 -1.90 -15.14 -13.37
C ARG A 101 -3.05 -16.07 -12.99
N ASN A 102 -3.29 -16.26 -11.70
CA ASN A 102 -4.30 -17.19 -11.17
C ASN A 102 -5.67 -16.53 -10.97
N VAL A 103 -5.81 -15.23 -11.18
CA VAL A 103 -7.11 -14.56 -11.08
C VAL A 103 -8.05 -15.05 -12.18
N MET A 104 -9.24 -15.49 -11.80
CA MET A 104 -10.25 -16.01 -12.70
C MET A 104 -10.78 -14.94 -13.66
N ASP A 105 -11.12 -15.32 -14.90
CA ASP A 105 -11.48 -14.38 -15.96
C ASP A 105 -12.67 -13.47 -15.60
N HIS A 106 -13.68 -13.99 -14.92
CA HIS A 106 -14.83 -13.18 -14.50
C HIS A 106 -14.47 -12.12 -13.44
N ILE A 107 -13.37 -12.30 -12.68
CA ILE A 107 -12.86 -11.29 -11.74
C ILE A 107 -12.07 -10.21 -12.50
N ARG A 108 -11.36 -10.60 -13.57
CA ARG A 108 -10.56 -9.68 -14.40
C ARG A 108 -11.42 -8.64 -15.12
N THR A 109 -12.70 -8.92 -15.31
CA THR A 109 -13.65 -7.97 -15.96
C THR A 109 -13.94 -6.74 -15.10
N ASP A 110 -13.73 -6.82 -13.78
CA ASP A 110 -13.97 -5.70 -12.86
C ASP A 110 -12.76 -5.52 -11.90
N PRO A 111 -11.71 -4.83 -12.37
CA PRO A 111 -10.52 -4.57 -11.56
C PRO A 111 -10.80 -3.83 -10.24
N ASN A 112 -11.87 -3.01 -10.20
CA ASN A 112 -12.24 -2.28 -8.99
C ASN A 112 -12.74 -3.22 -7.90
N LYS A 113 -13.52 -4.25 -8.24
CA LYS A 113 -13.96 -5.26 -7.27
C LYS A 113 -12.79 -6.05 -6.72
N LEU A 114 -11.82 -6.43 -7.56
CA LEU A 114 -10.61 -7.08 -7.11
C LEU A 114 -9.82 -6.17 -6.14
N TYR A 115 -9.67 -4.90 -6.49
CA TYR A 115 -8.99 -3.92 -5.65
C TYR A 115 -9.68 -3.75 -4.30
N ASN A 116 -11.00 -3.54 -4.29
CA ASN A 116 -11.80 -3.38 -3.08
C ASN A 116 -11.71 -4.62 -2.18
N TYR A 117 -11.85 -5.81 -2.77
CA TYR A 117 -11.74 -7.09 -2.05
C TYR A 117 -10.34 -7.28 -1.45
N THR A 118 -9.30 -6.97 -2.22
CA THR A 118 -7.90 -7.07 -1.77
C THR A 118 -7.63 -6.08 -0.63
N THR A 119 -8.13 -4.84 -0.74
CA THR A 119 -8.02 -3.82 0.32
C THR A 119 -8.75 -4.27 1.60
N ARG A 120 -9.93 -4.87 1.47
CA ARG A 120 -10.66 -5.46 2.59
C ARG A 120 -9.82 -6.52 3.31
N LEU A 121 -9.25 -7.48 2.56
CA LEU A 121 -8.41 -8.53 3.13
C LEU A 121 -7.18 -7.98 3.86
N LEU A 122 -6.63 -6.87 3.37
CA LEU A 122 -5.46 -6.23 3.97
C LEU A 122 -5.80 -5.50 5.28
N LEU A 123 -6.93 -4.81 5.33
CA LEU A 123 -7.17 -3.77 6.34
C LEU A 123 -8.33 -4.03 7.30
N LEU A 124 -9.29 -4.90 6.98
CA LEU A 124 -10.53 -4.98 7.74
C LEU A 124 -10.31 -5.33 9.22
N GLU A 125 -9.47 -6.33 9.50
CA GLU A 125 -9.13 -6.73 10.87
C GLU A 125 -8.40 -5.61 11.64
N GLU A 126 -7.52 -4.88 10.96
CA GLU A 126 -6.82 -3.74 11.56
C GLU A 126 -7.77 -2.60 11.88
N MET A 127 -8.62 -2.24 10.92
CA MET A 127 -9.60 -1.18 11.10
C MET A 127 -10.56 -1.46 12.26
N ALA A 128 -10.97 -2.72 12.43
CA ALA A 128 -11.88 -3.15 13.48
C ALA A 128 -11.31 -3.00 14.92
N GLN A 129 -9.99 -2.82 15.07
CA GLN A 129 -9.34 -2.59 16.36
C GLN A 129 -9.42 -1.12 16.83
N HIS A 130 -9.99 -0.23 16.04
CA HIS A 130 -10.03 1.21 16.30
C HIS A 130 -11.46 1.75 16.32
N ASP A 131 -11.73 2.73 17.18
CA ASP A 131 -13.03 3.40 17.22
C ASP A 131 -13.23 4.33 16.02
N THR A 132 -12.12 4.90 15.52
CA THR A 132 -12.11 5.85 14.40
C THR A 132 -10.91 5.60 13.51
N ILE A 133 -11.16 5.52 12.20
CA ILE A 133 -10.12 5.41 11.17
C ILE A 133 -10.18 6.62 10.24
N HIS A 134 -9.05 7.28 10.08
CA HIS A 134 -8.80 8.25 9.00
C HIS A 134 -8.10 7.52 7.86
N PHE A 135 -8.86 7.13 6.86
CA PHE A 135 -8.38 6.37 5.69
C PHE A 135 -8.01 7.33 4.55
N VAL A 136 -6.77 7.29 4.13
CA VAL A 136 -6.18 8.18 3.12
C VAL A 136 -5.61 7.35 1.98
N PRO A 137 -6.44 6.94 0.99
CA PRO A 137 -5.96 6.26 -0.22
C PRO A 137 -5.44 7.25 -1.27
N ASP A 138 -4.52 6.82 -2.16
CA ASP A 138 -4.20 7.59 -3.37
C ASP A 138 -5.41 7.54 -4.34
N PRO A 139 -5.92 8.69 -4.83
CA PRO A 139 -7.08 8.73 -5.71
C PRO A 139 -6.85 8.09 -7.08
N ARG A 140 -5.59 7.89 -7.52
CA ARG A 140 -5.28 7.17 -8.76
C ARG A 140 -5.58 5.68 -8.67
N SER A 141 -5.54 5.13 -7.47
CA SER A 141 -5.95 3.78 -7.15
C SER A 141 -7.46 3.58 -7.21
N MET A 142 -8.19 4.69 -7.06
CA MET A 142 -9.64 4.72 -6.99
C MET A 142 -10.15 5.53 -8.18
N ARG A 143 -10.61 4.88 -9.25
CA ARG A 143 -11.36 5.62 -10.28
C ARG A 143 -12.57 6.29 -9.62
N VAL A 144 -12.87 7.52 -10.02
CA VAL A 144 -13.82 8.46 -9.37
C VAL A 144 -15.20 7.81 -9.05
N GLU A 145 -15.67 6.88 -9.86
CA GLU A 145 -16.91 6.12 -9.62
C GLU A 145 -16.82 5.10 -8.48
N SER A 146 -15.61 4.65 -8.13
CA SER A 146 -15.40 3.62 -7.09
C SER A 146 -15.02 4.19 -5.71
N GLY A 147 -14.78 5.49 -5.59
CA GLY A 147 -14.31 6.10 -4.34
C GLY A 147 -15.29 5.95 -3.18
N ARG A 148 -16.57 6.16 -3.43
CA ARG A 148 -17.65 5.87 -2.46
C ARG A 148 -17.84 4.37 -2.29
N SER A 149 -17.73 3.59 -3.37
CA SER A 149 -17.92 2.14 -3.31
C SER A 149 -16.90 1.43 -2.42
N LEU A 150 -15.64 1.86 -2.36
CA LEU A 150 -14.66 1.31 -1.42
C LEU A 150 -14.98 1.71 0.02
N HIS A 151 -15.31 2.99 0.27
CA HIS A 151 -15.72 3.45 1.60
C HIS A 151 -16.93 2.67 2.10
N ASP A 152 -18.01 2.64 1.30
CA ASP A 152 -19.26 1.99 1.66
C ASP A 152 -19.07 0.48 1.87
N TYR A 153 -18.26 -0.15 1.02
CA TYR A 153 -17.92 -1.55 1.14
C TYR A 153 -17.17 -1.84 2.45
N LEU A 154 -16.11 -1.10 2.76
CA LEU A 154 -15.34 -1.29 3.99
C LEU A 154 -16.17 -0.98 5.24
N GLN A 155 -16.99 0.08 5.22
CA GLN A 155 -17.84 0.42 6.35
C GLN A 155 -18.91 -0.65 6.58
N THR A 156 -19.51 -1.19 5.52
CA THR A 156 -20.46 -2.30 5.61
C THR A 156 -19.80 -3.55 6.19
N GLU A 157 -18.62 -3.91 5.71
CA GLU A 157 -17.87 -5.06 6.20
C GLU A 157 -17.46 -4.91 7.68
N LEU A 158 -17.07 -3.70 8.11
CA LEU A 158 -16.78 -3.40 9.52
C LEU A 158 -18.00 -3.65 10.40
N TRP A 159 -19.17 -3.18 9.99
CA TRP A 159 -20.38 -3.32 10.79
C TRP A 159 -20.94 -4.74 10.81
N PHE A 160 -21.08 -5.36 9.65
CA PHE A 160 -21.82 -6.62 9.52
C PHE A 160 -20.93 -7.87 9.59
N THR A 161 -19.70 -7.80 9.10
CA THR A 161 -18.79 -8.95 9.14
C THR A 161 -17.93 -8.97 10.40
N GLN A 162 -17.43 -7.80 10.84
CA GLN A 162 -16.60 -7.70 12.04
C GLN A 162 -17.39 -7.38 13.31
N GLY A 163 -18.64 -6.91 13.18
CA GLY A 163 -19.45 -6.45 14.32
C GLY A 163 -18.82 -5.22 15.01
N ALA A 164 -17.94 -4.50 14.33
CA ALA A 164 -17.21 -3.37 14.88
C ALA A 164 -17.99 -2.07 14.75
N SER A 165 -17.97 -1.22 15.77
CA SER A 165 -18.58 0.13 15.75
C SER A 165 -17.64 1.19 15.15
N THR A 166 -16.57 0.79 14.50
CA THR A 166 -15.55 1.65 13.89
C THR A 166 -16.18 2.67 12.93
N ARG A 167 -15.81 3.93 13.10
CA ARG A 167 -16.18 5.01 12.17
C ARG A 167 -15.07 5.22 11.18
N LEU A 168 -15.38 5.00 9.90
CA LEU A 168 -14.44 5.20 8.80
C LEU A 168 -14.61 6.59 8.18
N HIS A 169 -13.55 7.39 8.17
CA HIS A 169 -13.47 8.67 7.47
C HIS A 169 -12.50 8.54 6.30
N THR A 170 -13.02 8.46 5.09
CA THR A 170 -12.20 8.33 3.87
C THR A 170 -11.97 9.69 3.24
N ASN A 171 -10.71 10.06 3.07
CA ASN A 171 -10.28 11.30 2.43
C ASN A 171 -9.16 11.01 1.41
N PRO A 172 -9.47 10.74 0.14
CA PRO A 172 -8.47 10.53 -0.89
C PRO A 172 -7.61 11.79 -1.09
N VAL A 173 -6.28 11.62 -1.12
CA VAL A 173 -5.32 12.73 -1.28
C VAL A 173 -4.30 12.35 -2.34
N ASP A 174 -4.01 13.27 -3.29
CA ASP A 174 -2.94 13.07 -4.28
C ASP A 174 -1.58 12.94 -3.55
N SER A 175 -0.88 11.84 -3.82
CA SER A 175 0.42 11.53 -3.20
C SER A 175 1.46 12.64 -3.36
N LYS A 176 1.32 13.52 -4.37
CA LYS A 176 2.16 14.72 -4.51
C LYS A 176 2.09 15.65 -3.30
N HIS A 177 0.96 15.65 -2.59
CA HIS A 177 0.70 16.52 -1.45
C HIS A 177 0.76 15.79 -0.10
N CYS A 178 1.04 14.47 -0.09
CA CYS A 178 1.06 13.66 1.11
C CYS A 178 2.30 12.76 1.18
N LEU A 179 3.25 13.12 2.03
CA LEU A 179 4.48 12.35 2.17
C LEU A 179 4.26 10.96 2.77
N ASN A 180 3.23 10.77 3.59
CA ASN A 180 2.89 9.44 4.11
C ASN A 180 2.34 8.52 3.00
N LEU A 181 1.63 9.05 1.99
CA LEU A 181 1.29 8.28 0.79
C LEU A 181 2.52 7.94 -0.05
N GLN A 182 3.46 8.90 -0.24
CA GLN A 182 4.72 8.61 -0.92
C GLN A 182 5.55 7.55 -0.17
N PHE A 183 5.52 7.58 1.17
CA PHE A 183 6.15 6.54 1.98
C PHE A 183 5.50 5.17 1.72
N THR A 184 4.18 5.15 1.57
CA THR A 184 3.40 3.93 1.28
C THR A 184 3.65 3.42 -0.14
N ASP A 185 3.77 4.29 -1.17
CA ASP A 185 4.25 3.94 -2.52
C ASP A 185 5.59 3.21 -2.46
N MET A 186 6.52 3.74 -1.66
CA MET A 186 7.85 3.13 -1.51
C MET A 186 7.80 1.79 -0.77
N LEU A 187 6.89 1.60 0.20
CA LEU A 187 6.66 0.29 0.84
C LEU A 187 6.12 -0.72 -0.17
N ALA A 188 5.09 -0.34 -0.95
CA ALA A 188 4.51 -1.17 -2.00
C ALA A 188 5.56 -1.57 -3.03
N GLY A 189 6.38 -0.61 -3.47
CA GLY A 189 7.47 -0.84 -4.42
C GLY A 189 8.57 -1.75 -3.89
N ALA A 190 8.92 -1.68 -2.60
CA ALA A 190 9.90 -2.58 -1.97
C ALA A 190 9.39 -4.03 -1.98
N VAL A 191 8.12 -4.24 -1.63
CA VAL A 191 7.47 -5.56 -1.68
C VAL A 191 7.39 -6.05 -3.12
N GLN A 192 6.92 -5.21 -4.08
CA GLN A 192 6.82 -5.60 -5.47
C GLN A 192 8.18 -5.98 -6.07
N SER A 193 9.25 -5.27 -5.71
CA SER A 193 10.60 -5.60 -6.20
C SER A 193 11.03 -7.02 -5.86
N HIS A 194 10.60 -7.55 -4.71
CA HIS A 194 10.82 -8.95 -4.35
C HIS A 194 10.01 -9.90 -5.23
N PHE A 195 8.68 -9.71 -5.32
CA PHE A 195 7.80 -10.65 -6.00
C PHE A 195 7.91 -10.60 -7.53
N GLU A 196 8.04 -9.40 -8.11
CA GLU A 196 8.10 -9.19 -9.56
C GLU A 196 9.49 -9.44 -10.14
N HIS A 197 10.56 -9.10 -9.37
CA HIS A 197 11.92 -9.07 -9.89
C HIS A 197 12.91 -9.93 -9.09
N GLY A 198 12.50 -10.64 -8.03
CA GLY A 198 13.37 -11.43 -7.16
C GLY A 198 14.39 -10.58 -6.39
N GLN A 199 14.13 -9.30 -6.16
CA GLN A 199 15.07 -8.37 -5.51
C GLN A 199 14.80 -8.30 -4.00
N ASP A 200 15.38 -9.21 -3.24
CA ASP A 200 15.18 -9.31 -1.78
C ASP A 200 15.79 -8.17 -0.99
N VAL A 201 16.81 -7.52 -1.53
CA VAL A 201 17.63 -6.51 -0.84
C VAL A 201 16.81 -5.35 -0.25
N TYR A 202 15.64 -5.06 -0.81
CA TYR A 202 14.78 -3.98 -0.33
C TYR A 202 13.73 -4.46 0.69
N LEU A 203 13.27 -5.71 0.57
CA LEU A 203 12.30 -6.27 1.51
C LEU A 203 12.98 -6.88 2.74
N ALA A 204 14.18 -7.42 2.62
CA ALA A 204 14.90 -8.06 3.72
C ALA A 204 15.02 -7.20 5.00
N PRO A 205 15.40 -5.90 4.93
CA PRO A 205 15.43 -5.05 6.13
C PRO A 205 14.06 -4.84 6.78
N LEU A 206 12.98 -4.95 6.00
CA LEU A 206 11.61 -4.74 6.44
C LEU A 206 10.92 -6.03 6.91
N SER A 207 11.48 -7.19 6.64
CA SER A 207 10.81 -8.49 6.80
C SER A 207 10.31 -8.78 8.21
N ALA A 208 10.99 -8.27 9.24
CA ALA A 208 10.56 -8.40 10.64
C ALA A 208 9.47 -7.39 11.05
N PHE A 209 9.17 -6.39 10.21
CA PHE A 209 8.33 -5.26 10.57
C PHE A 209 7.10 -5.09 9.66
N ILE A 210 7.09 -5.71 8.48
CA ILE A 210 5.98 -5.65 7.54
C ILE A 210 5.21 -6.99 7.53
N LYS A 211 3.90 -6.92 7.76
CA LYS A 211 3.04 -8.09 7.60
C LYS A 211 2.66 -8.20 6.12
N VAL A 212 3.16 -9.23 5.44
CA VAL A 212 2.86 -9.50 4.03
C VAL A 212 1.90 -10.68 3.94
N SER A 213 0.71 -10.44 3.37
CA SER A 213 -0.27 -11.46 3.03
C SER A 213 -0.21 -11.78 1.53
N LYS A 214 -0.61 -13.00 1.14
CA LYS A 214 -0.58 -13.46 -0.26
C LYS A 214 -1.98 -13.88 -0.69
N LEU A 215 -2.43 -13.38 -1.83
CA LEU A 215 -3.67 -13.77 -2.48
C LEU A 215 -3.33 -14.36 -3.85
N TYR A 216 -3.17 -15.69 -3.91
CA TYR A 216 -2.66 -16.37 -5.09
C TYR A 216 -3.74 -17.06 -5.89
N PHE A 217 -4.98 -17.14 -5.40
CA PHE A 217 -6.07 -17.84 -6.07
C PHE A 217 -5.67 -19.27 -6.48
N ASP A 218 -4.95 -19.97 -5.60
CA ASP A 218 -4.52 -21.33 -5.86
C ASP A 218 -5.76 -22.19 -6.12
N ARG A 219 -5.79 -22.84 -7.28
CA ARG A 219 -6.84 -23.82 -7.60
C ARG A 219 -6.54 -25.04 -6.72
N SER A 220 -7.40 -25.28 -5.74
CA SER A 220 -7.47 -26.55 -5.01
C SER A 220 -7.78 -27.70 -5.95
#